data_cc6f4bf852e7e9962bfca33d0fbd27b9
#
_entry.id   cc6f4bf852e7e9962bfca33d0fbd27b9
#
_cell.length_a   1.000
_cell.length_b   1.000
_cell.length_c   1.000
_cell.angle_alpha   90.00
_cell.angle_beta   90.00
_cell.angle_gamma   90.00
#
_symmetry.space_group_name_H-M   'P 1'
#
loop_
_entity.id
_entity.type
_entity.pdbx_description
1 polymer ?
#
loop_
_entity_poly.entity_id
_entity_poly.type
_entity_poly.pdbx_seq_one_letter_code
_entity_poly.pdbx_strand_id
1 'polypeptide(L)'
;MAIQLYMDHNVPRSITDGLKVRGVDIITALEDGTTEVDDPELLDRVSNLGRVLFTRDYTLLQEATKRQRAGISFRGIIYAHQLRISIGDCIRDLEIIAKAGEPEDLLNRVQYLPL
;
A
#
# COMPACT_ATOMS: atom_id res chain seq x y z
N MET A 1 -16.98 -1.40 2.75
CA MET A 1 -16.13 -1.58 3.94
C MET A 1 -14.81 -0.88 3.72
N ALA A 2 -14.18 -0.39 4.77
CA ALA A 2 -12.92 0.34 4.66
C ALA A 2 -11.79 -0.55 4.13
N ILE A 3 -10.83 0.07 3.46
CA ILE A 3 -9.61 -0.60 3.01
C ILE A 3 -8.60 -0.60 4.14
N GLN A 4 -8.07 -1.78 4.46
CA GLN A 4 -6.99 -1.94 5.42
C GLN A 4 -5.65 -1.81 4.70
N LEU A 5 -4.70 -1.07 5.29
CA LEU A 5 -3.43 -0.77 4.65
C LEU A 5 -2.27 -1.55 5.27
N TYR A 6 -1.22 -1.71 4.48
CA TYR A 6 0.06 -2.27 4.89
C TYR A 6 1.15 -1.33 4.41
N MET A 7 1.97 -0.82 5.33
CA MET A 7 3.03 0.14 5.01
C MET A 7 4.35 -0.57 4.75
N ASP A 8 4.90 -0.39 3.54
CA ASP A 8 6.23 -0.87 3.20
C ASP A 8 7.29 -0.21 4.08
N HIS A 9 8.46 -0.84 4.20
CA HIS A 9 9.54 -0.37 5.08
C HIS A 9 10.09 1.01 4.70
N ASN A 10 9.94 1.43 3.44
CA ASN A 10 10.41 2.73 2.96
C ASN A 10 9.43 3.89 3.19
N VAL A 11 8.28 3.62 3.80
CA VAL A 11 7.29 4.66 4.08
C VAL A 11 7.68 5.44 5.32
N PRO A 12 7.76 6.79 5.25
CA PRO A 12 8.06 7.61 6.42
C PRO A 12 7.08 7.35 7.57
N ARG A 13 7.62 7.27 8.77
CA ARG A 13 6.82 7.02 9.97
C ARG A 13 5.73 8.08 10.19
N SER A 14 6.00 9.32 9.79
CA SER A 14 5.02 10.40 9.91
C SER A 14 3.74 10.13 9.12
N ILE A 15 3.81 9.44 7.99
CA ILE A 15 2.63 9.04 7.23
C ILE A 15 1.85 7.99 8.02
N THR A 16 2.52 6.97 8.50
CA THR A 16 1.89 5.90 9.30
C THR A 16 1.21 6.46 10.54
N ASP A 17 1.93 7.29 11.30
CA ASP A 17 1.41 7.86 12.54
C ASP A 17 0.21 8.79 12.27
N GLY A 18 0.30 9.60 11.21
CA GLY A 18 -0.78 10.50 10.81
C GLY A 18 -2.06 9.76 10.45
N LEU A 19 -1.94 8.61 9.78
CA LEU A 19 -3.09 7.78 9.42
C LEU A 19 -3.67 7.04 10.62
N LYS A 20 -2.84 6.53 11.51
CA LYS A 20 -3.30 5.87 12.74
C LYS A 20 -4.12 6.82 13.61
N VAL A 21 -3.68 8.06 13.76
CA VAL A 21 -4.42 9.10 14.50
C VAL A 21 -5.80 9.34 13.88
N ARG A 22 -5.94 9.17 12.57
CA ARG A 22 -7.19 9.34 11.85
C ARG A 22 -8.07 8.08 11.82
N GLY A 23 -7.67 7.03 12.51
CA GLY A 23 -8.46 5.81 12.63
C GLY A 23 -8.35 4.85 11.45
N VAL A 24 -7.32 4.98 10.62
CA VAL A 24 -7.06 4.06 9.51
C VAL A 24 -6.39 2.80 10.07
N ASP A 25 -6.86 1.63 9.66
CA ASP A 25 -6.31 0.35 10.08
C ASP A 25 -5.03 0.06 9.29
N ILE A 26 -3.90 0.04 9.98
CA ILE A 26 -2.57 -0.08 9.38
C ILE A 26 -1.72 -1.11 10.13
N ILE A 27 -1.01 -1.93 9.35
CA ILE A 27 0.13 -2.72 9.82
C ILE A 27 1.36 -2.25 9.05
N THR A 28 2.51 -2.16 9.71
CA THR A 28 3.78 -1.82 9.05
C THR A 28 4.61 -3.07 8.80
N ALA A 29 5.50 -3.00 7.80
CA ALA A 29 6.46 -4.08 7.54
C ALA A 29 7.34 -4.37 8.76
N LEU A 30 7.70 -3.33 9.52
CA LEU A 30 8.50 -3.51 10.74
C LEU A 30 7.73 -4.34 11.78
N GLU A 31 6.46 -4.01 12.01
CA GLU A 31 5.62 -4.76 12.95
C GLU A 31 5.41 -6.22 12.51
N ASP A 32 5.31 -6.45 11.20
CA ASP A 32 5.06 -7.76 10.62
C ASP A 32 6.33 -8.58 10.37
N GLY A 33 7.50 -7.99 10.56
CA GLY A 33 8.79 -8.69 10.38
C GLY A 33 9.16 -8.94 8.92
N THR A 34 8.70 -8.12 7.98
CA THR A 34 8.90 -8.32 6.54
C THR A 34 9.84 -7.31 5.89
N THR A 35 10.63 -6.58 6.69
CA THR A 35 11.48 -5.50 6.15
C THR A 35 12.55 -5.98 5.18
N GLU A 36 12.90 -7.27 5.21
CA GLU A 36 13.96 -7.84 4.36
C GLU A 36 13.46 -8.92 3.40
N VAL A 37 12.14 -9.14 3.30
CA VAL A 37 11.62 -10.10 2.32
C VAL A 37 11.59 -9.46 0.93
N ASP A 38 11.67 -10.29 -0.11
CA ASP A 38 11.63 -9.78 -1.49
C ASP A 38 10.20 -9.38 -1.90
N ASP A 39 10.10 -8.68 -3.04
CA ASP A 39 8.82 -8.12 -3.48
C ASP A 39 7.72 -9.16 -3.72
N PRO A 40 7.99 -10.30 -4.38
CA PRO A 40 6.95 -11.33 -4.55
C PRO A 40 6.43 -11.85 -3.20
N GLU A 41 7.31 -12.16 -2.28
CA GLU A 41 6.95 -12.68 -0.96
C GLU A 41 6.18 -11.63 -0.16
N LEU A 42 6.62 -10.36 -0.22
CA LEU A 42 5.92 -9.27 0.45
C LEU A 42 4.49 -9.11 -0.07
N LEU A 43 4.33 -9.10 -1.39
CA LEU A 43 3.00 -8.92 -1.98
C LEU A 43 2.07 -10.11 -1.67
N ASP A 44 2.60 -11.33 -1.63
CA ASP A 44 1.85 -12.50 -1.18
C ASP A 44 1.40 -12.35 0.27
N ARG A 45 2.29 -11.93 1.13
CA ARG A 45 1.99 -11.75 2.55
C ARG A 45 0.89 -10.71 2.75
N VAL A 46 1.04 -9.55 2.12
CA VAL A 46 0.07 -8.46 2.24
C VAL A 46 -1.30 -8.89 1.71
N SER A 47 -1.32 -9.58 0.57
CA SER A 47 -2.55 -10.08 -0.04
C SER A 47 -3.23 -11.14 0.83
N ASN A 48 -2.46 -12.03 1.45
CA ASN A 48 -3.01 -13.05 2.35
C ASN A 48 -3.63 -12.42 3.61
N LEU A 49 -3.15 -11.25 4.02
CA LEU A 49 -3.74 -10.50 5.12
C LEU A 49 -4.99 -9.72 4.70
N GLY A 50 -5.34 -9.72 3.43
CA GLY A 50 -6.46 -8.95 2.90
C GLY A 50 -6.22 -7.45 2.89
N ARG A 51 -4.96 -7.02 2.87
CA ARG A 51 -4.57 -5.61 2.94
C ARG A 51 -4.08 -5.10 1.60
N VAL A 52 -4.12 -3.78 1.44
CA VAL A 52 -3.54 -3.09 0.29
C VAL A 52 -2.18 -2.53 0.70
N LEU A 53 -1.17 -2.77 -0.13
CA LEU A 53 0.20 -2.34 0.13
C LEU A 53 0.39 -0.88 -0.31
N PHE A 54 0.84 -0.02 0.59
CA PHE A 54 1.34 1.29 0.24
C PHE A 54 2.86 1.28 0.20
N THR A 55 3.43 1.71 -0.91
CA THR A 55 4.89 1.71 -1.11
C THR A 55 5.34 2.96 -1.84
N ARG A 56 6.60 3.31 -1.65
CA ARG A 56 7.32 4.33 -2.42
C ARG A 56 8.42 3.71 -3.26
N ASP A 57 8.43 2.37 -3.36
CA ASP A 57 9.44 1.61 -4.10
C ASP A 57 8.90 1.21 -5.47
N TYR A 58 9.57 1.71 -6.50
CA TYR A 58 9.23 1.44 -7.88
C TYR A 58 9.27 -0.05 -8.24
N THR A 59 10.11 -0.85 -7.60
CA THR A 59 10.25 -2.27 -7.94
C THR A 59 8.97 -3.06 -7.71
N LEU A 60 8.14 -2.63 -6.75
CA LEU A 60 6.84 -3.27 -6.52
C LEU A 60 5.86 -3.07 -7.67
N LEU A 61 5.99 -2.00 -8.45
CA LEU A 61 5.21 -1.82 -9.67
C LEU A 61 5.56 -2.87 -10.72
N GLN A 62 6.82 -3.28 -10.80
CA GLN A 62 7.26 -4.33 -11.70
C GLN A 62 6.65 -5.68 -11.32
N GLU A 63 6.60 -5.99 -10.03
CA GLU A 63 5.96 -7.21 -9.54
C GLU A 63 4.46 -7.21 -9.84
N ALA A 64 3.79 -6.09 -9.63
CA ALA A 64 2.37 -5.94 -9.97
C ALA A 64 2.12 -6.20 -11.46
N THR A 65 2.96 -5.63 -12.33
CA THR A 65 2.84 -5.83 -13.77
C THR A 65 3.00 -7.31 -14.15
N LYS A 66 3.97 -7.99 -13.56
CA LYS A 66 4.15 -9.43 -13.79
C LYS A 66 2.90 -10.22 -13.43
N ARG A 67 2.29 -9.92 -12.29
CA ARG A 67 1.09 -10.62 -11.83
C ARG A 67 -0.11 -10.35 -12.73
N GLN A 68 -0.29 -9.09 -13.14
CA GLN A 68 -1.37 -8.74 -14.06
C GLN A 68 -1.26 -9.50 -15.38
N ARG A 69 -0.05 -9.64 -15.92
CA ARG A 69 0.20 -10.38 -17.16
C ARG A 69 0.02 -11.88 -17.00
N ALA A 70 0.39 -12.42 -15.85
CA ALA A 70 0.30 -13.85 -15.57
C ALA A 70 -1.07 -14.27 -15.01
N GLY A 71 -1.96 -13.33 -14.74
CA GLY A 71 -3.26 -13.63 -14.13
C GLY A 71 -3.16 -14.04 -12.66
N ILE A 72 -2.10 -13.64 -11.96
CA ILE A 72 -1.92 -13.92 -10.53
C ILE A 72 -2.54 -12.80 -9.72
N SER A 73 -3.52 -13.12 -8.88
CA SER A 73 -4.25 -12.13 -8.11
C SER A 73 -3.42 -11.54 -6.97
N PHE A 74 -3.64 -10.25 -6.69
CA PHE A 74 -3.15 -9.55 -5.51
C PHE A 74 -4.17 -8.50 -5.08
N ARG A 75 -4.11 -8.08 -3.81
CA ARG A 75 -5.16 -7.21 -3.24
C ARG A 75 -5.06 -5.75 -3.65
N GLY A 76 -3.95 -5.33 -4.21
CA GLY A 76 -3.75 -3.99 -4.69
C GLY A 76 -2.50 -3.33 -4.13
N ILE A 77 -2.02 -2.34 -4.86
CA ILE A 77 -0.87 -1.52 -4.48
C ILE A 77 -1.25 -0.05 -4.65
N ILE A 78 -0.90 0.78 -3.66
CA ILE A 78 -0.92 2.22 -3.78
C ILE A 78 0.54 2.68 -3.83
N TYR A 79 0.89 3.46 -4.84
CA TYR A 79 2.26 3.91 -5.07
C TYR A 79 2.34 5.43 -5.07
N ALA A 80 3.33 5.99 -4.37
CA ALA A 80 3.63 7.42 -4.39
C ALA A 80 5.13 7.64 -4.59
N HIS A 81 5.50 8.38 -5.65
CA HIS A 81 6.89 8.80 -5.83
C HIS A 81 7.20 9.91 -4.84
N GLN A 82 8.26 9.72 -4.03
CA GLN A 82 8.59 10.62 -2.91
C GLN A 82 8.80 12.08 -3.32
N LEU A 83 9.19 12.34 -4.57
CA LEU A 83 9.44 13.70 -5.08
C LEU A 83 8.19 14.35 -5.69
N ARG A 84 7.07 13.63 -5.77
CA ARG A 84 5.86 14.10 -6.46
C ARG A 84 4.69 14.38 -5.54
N ILE A 85 4.82 14.09 -4.26
CA ILE A 85 3.75 14.28 -3.30
C ILE A 85 4.34 14.58 -1.93
N SER A 86 3.76 15.52 -1.21
CA SER A 86 4.17 15.83 0.16
C SER A 86 3.66 14.76 1.13
N ILE A 87 4.27 14.71 2.32
CA ILE A 87 3.83 13.81 3.38
C ILE A 87 2.37 14.11 3.76
N GLY A 88 2.01 15.39 3.89
CA GLY A 88 0.64 15.78 4.23
C GLY A 88 -0.37 15.37 3.18
N ASP A 89 -0.03 15.50 1.90
CA ASP A 89 -0.90 15.08 0.80
C ASP A 89 -1.02 13.56 0.72
N CYS A 90 0.06 12.82 1.02
CA CYS A 90 -0.01 11.36 1.15
C CYS A 90 -1.03 10.95 2.21
N ILE A 91 -0.95 11.56 3.39
CA ILE A 91 -1.86 11.25 4.50
C ILE A 91 -3.30 11.52 4.07
N ARG A 92 -3.56 12.69 3.47
CA ARG A 92 -4.90 13.04 3.00
C ARG A 92 -5.43 12.04 1.98
N ASP A 93 -4.64 11.72 0.96
CA ASP A 93 -5.07 10.84 -0.12
C ASP A 93 -5.29 9.42 0.37
N LEU A 94 -4.40 8.91 1.23
CA LEU A 94 -4.53 7.57 1.79
C LEU A 94 -5.72 7.47 2.73
N GLU A 95 -6.02 8.52 3.49
CA GLU A 95 -7.21 8.55 4.33
C GLU A 95 -8.48 8.48 3.47
N ILE A 96 -8.54 9.24 2.39
CA ILE A 96 -9.68 9.21 1.47
C ILE A 96 -9.88 7.81 0.91
N ILE A 97 -8.82 7.20 0.39
CA ILE A 97 -8.89 5.86 -0.19
C ILE A 97 -9.34 4.83 0.86
N ALA A 98 -8.74 4.86 2.04
CA ALA A 98 -9.03 3.88 3.09
C ALA A 98 -10.46 3.97 3.59
N LYS A 99 -10.99 5.18 3.75
CA LYS A 99 -12.32 5.39 4.33
C LYS A 99 -13.45 5.34 3.31
N ALA A 100 -13.22 5.85 2.10
CA ALA A 100 -14.25 5.93 1.07
C ALA A 100 -14.21 4.76 0.07
N GLY A 101 -13.08 4.09 -0.07
CA GLY A 101 -12.92 3.00 -1.02
C GLY A 101 -13.41 1.67 -0.48
N GLU A 102 -13.66 0.76 -1.42
CA GLU A 102 -13.96 -0.65 -1.13
C GLU A 102 -12.75 -1.50 -1.51
N PRO A 103 -12.46 -2.60 -0.78
CA PRO A 103 -11.31 -3.45 -1.12
C PRO A 103 -11.27 -3.92 -2.57
N GLU A 104 -12.44 -4.15 -3.17
CA GLU A 104 -12.56 -4.60 -4.55
C GLU A 104 -12.11 -3.56 -5.56
N ASP A 105 -12.13 -2.28 -5.19
CA ASP A 105 -11.73 -1.18 -6.08
C ASP A 105 -10.27 -1.27 -6.50
N LEU A 106 -9.43 -1.84 -5.63
CA LEU A 106 -8.00 -1.95 -5.86
C LEU A 106 -7.52 -3.37 -6.19
N LEU A 107 -8.44 -4.34 -6.23
CA LEU A 107 -8.09 -5.73 -6.53
C LEU A 107 -7.38 -5.82 -7.88
N ASN A 108 -6.16 -6.37 -7.87
CA ASN A 108 -5.31 -6.54 -9.05
C ASN A 108 -4.91 -5.21 -9.73
N ARG A 109 -4.94 -4.11 -8.99
CA ARG A 109 -4.67 -2.77 -9.54
C ARG A 109 -3.58 -2.05 -8.79
N VAL A 110 -3.00 -1.04 -9.46
CA VAL A 110 -2.08 -0.08 -8.88
C VAL A 110 -2.74 1.29 -8.92
N GLN A 111 -2.85 1.92 -7.76
CA GLN A 111 -3.33 3.29 -7.63
C GLN A 111 -2.15 4.21 -7.40
N TYR A 112 -1.97 5.20 -8.26
CA TYR A 112 -0.92 6.21 -8.11
C TYR A 112 -1.40 7.39 -7.29
N LEU A 113 -0.53 7.94 -6.46
CA LEU A 113 -0.75 9.21 -5.79
C LEU A 113 0.13 10.29 -6.44
N PRO A 114 -0.28 11.57 -6.46
CA PRO A 114 -1.52 12.11 -5.88
C PRO A 114 -2.78 11.68 -6.64
N LEU A 115 -3.88 11.73 -5.93
CA LEU A 115 -5.19 11.43 -6.49
C LEU A 115 -5.59 12.45 -7.56
#